data_cbc55be6a1550a9792885ec18bd0ea0b
#
_entry.id   cbc55be6a1550a9792885ec18bd0ea0b
#
_cell.length_a   1.000
_cell.length_b   1.000
_cell.length_c   1.000
_cell.angle_alpha   90.00
_cell.angle_beta   90.00
_cell.angle_gamma   90.00
#
_symmetry.space_group_name_H-M   'P 1'
#
loop_
_entity.id
_entity.type
_entity.pdbx_description
1 polymer ?
#
loop_
_entity_poly.entity_id
_entity_poly.type
_entity_poly.pdbx_seq_one_letter_code
_entity_poly.pdbx_strand_id
1 'polypeptide(L)'
;MIVDENTTATERNMTSGSKQTINKWMFTADQTHSLAHGWGLSYGVKGQFASNKSYQTTVNKDGSVLPDGTSSVDINERIWNLYAGFSKQISKAVSVEASVAAEQYHSPIWDKWRVYPTLNALWNINDNHLLNLSFSSNSEFPSYWSTMSNVFYSSTYTEIHGNPDLKPFSYYDVNLMWQIKRRYTLMAFATLMPDYSVQLPYQTTDRMAVIMKETNFNYSNKFGLQASAIFNAGQWLNGNVFVMGTYKHDKSDHFFDLPFDRKKLSVVLGGTASVKLCSTQDLRLILNPFYQTKAIQGVYDISPIFRMNAKLQWSSHDGRWGVRLNGSNIFNNPYDTRSVQGNQDYRMKLNYNWASLTLGVIYKFGGYKEKNVKAVDTSRMGH
;
A
#
# COMPACT_ATOMS: atom_id res chain seq x y z
N MET A 1 -13.70 10.21 29.86
CA MET A 1 -14.30 11.43 29.31
C MET A 1 -15.13 12.02 30.46
N ILE A 2 -14.59 13.03 31.10
CA ILE A 2 -15.36 13.80 32.14
C ILE A 2 -16.04 14.91 31.35
N VAL A 3 -17.35 14.79 31.16
CA VAL A 3 -18.14 15.85 30.57
C VAL A 3 -18.47 16.79 31.73
N ASP A 4 -17.95 18.00 31.70
CA ASP A 4 -18.39 19.07 32.59
C ASP A 4 -19.82 19.43 32.22
N GLU A 5 -20.78 19.21 33.13
CA GLU A 5 -22.24 19.42 32.90
C GLU A 5 -22.61 20.88 32.63
N ASN A 6 -21.67 21.82 32.71
CA ASN A 6 -21.88 23.24 32.45
C ASN A 6 -21.40 23.75 31.09
N THR A 7 -20.87 22.92 30.24
CA THR A 7 -20.55 23.31 28.86
C THR A 7 -21.74 23.04 27.96
N THR A 8 -22.46 24.09 27.57
CA THR A 8 -23.38 24.05 26.43
C THR A 8 -22.62 23.48 25.24
N ALA A 9 -22.94 22.26 24.83
CA ALA A 9 -22.36 21.63 23.66
C ALA A 9 -22.66 22.51 22.44
N THR A 10 -21.65 23.24 21.98
CA THR A 10 -21.80 24.03 20.75
C THR A 10 -21.82 23.02 19.60
N GLU A 11 -22.98 22.74 19.06
CA GLU A 11 -23.12 21.95 17.83
C GLU A 11 -22.39 22.67 16.72
N ARG A 12 -21.23 22.14 16.33
CA ARG A 12 -20.55 22.56 15.10
C ARG A 12 -21.30 21.97 13.91
N ASN A 13 -22.12 22.80 13.28
CA ASN A 13 -22.78 22.44 12.03
C ASN A 13 -22.07 23.16 10.89
N MET A 14 -21.35 22.39 10.06
CA MET A 14 -20.51 22.91 8.98
C MET A 14 -20.85 22.22 7.67
N THR A 15 -20.73 22.96 6.58
CA THR A 15 -20.83 22.42 5.22
C THR A 15 -19.52 22.67 4.49
N SER A 16 -18.89 21.62 4.00
CA SER A 16 -17.68 21.71 3.19
C SER A 16 -18.02 21.36 1.73
N GLY A 17 -17.70 22.28 0.83
CA GLY A 17 -17.75 22.06 -0.61
C GLY A 17 -16.35 22.03 -1.18
N SER A 18 -16.04 21.02 -2.00
CA SER A 18 -14.76 20.93 -2.71
C SER A 18 -14.97 20.65 -4.19
N LYS A 19 -14.09 21.20 -5.01
CA LYS A 19 -14.03 20.94 -6.45
C LYS A 19 -12.57 20.75 -6.86
N GLN A 20 -12.30 19.66 -7.56
CA GLN A 20 -11.00 19.38 -8.14
C GLN A 20 -11.14 19.10 -9.63
N THR A 21 -10.25 19.69 -10.42
CA THR A 21 -10.15 19.45 -11.86
C THR A 21 -8.71 19.09 -12.18
N ILE A 22 -8.50 17.88 -12.69
CA ILE A 22 -7.19 17.37 -13.08
C ILE A 22 -7.20 17.11 -14.59
N ASN A 23 -6.28 17.75 -15.30
CA ASN A 23 -5.98 17.46 -16.69
C ASN A 23 -4.59 16.81 -16.75
N LYS A 24 -4.52 15.59 -17.28
CA LYS A 24 -3.28 14.81 -17.34
C LYS A 24 -3.05 14.32 -18.77
N TRP A 25 -1.90 14.65 -19.32
CA TRP A 25 -1.40 14.14 -20.58
C TRP A 25 -0.18 13.28 -20.34
N MET A 26 -0.14 12.15 -20.99
CA MET A 26 0.98 11.21 -20.87
C MET A 26 1.30 10.66 -22.26
N PHE A 27 2.58 10.64 -22.60
CA PHE A 27 3.08 9.93 -23.77
C PHE A 27 4.21 9.01 -23.36
N THR A 28 4.36 7.90 -24.06
CA THR A 28 5.40 6.91 -23.84
C THR A 28 5.89 6.42 -25.19
N ALA A 29 7.20 6.33 -25.34
CA ALA A 29 7.84 5.69 -26.50
C ALA A 29 8.88 4.73 -25.97
N ASP A 30 8.70 3.43 -26.28
CA ASP A 30 9.52 2.35 -25.80
C ASP A 30 10.05 1.54 -26.99
N GLN A 31 11.30 1.11 -26.91
CA GLN A 31 11.93 0.27 -27.90
C GLN A 31 12.73 -0.84 -27.23
N THR A 32 12.62 -2.04 -27.79
CA THR A 32 13.40 -3.22 -27.35
C THR A 32 14.04 -3.86 -28.56
N HIS A 33 15.32 -4.19 -28.43
CA HIS A 33 16.10 -4.87 -29.45
C HIS A 33 16.71 -6.14 -28.91
N SER A 34 16.54 -7.21 -29.65
CA SER A 34 17.32 -8.44 -29.43
C SER A 34 18.64 -8.34 -30.21
N LEU A 35 19.74 -8.39 -29.48
CA LEU A 35 21.07 -8.27 -30.00
C LEU A 35 21.73 -9.65 -30.14
N ALA A 36 22.89 -9.71 -30.84
CA ALA A 36 23.63 -10.93 -30.97
C ALA A 36 24.09 -11.50 -29.61
N HIS A 37 24.38 -12.81 -29.56
CA HIS A 37 24.90 -13.51 -28.39
C HIS A 37 23.98 -13.45 -27.13
N GLY A 38 22.67 -13.32 -27.32
CA GLY A 38 21.69 -13.31 -26.24
C GLY A 38 21.67 -12.03 -25.42
N TRP A 39 22.13 -10.91 -25.96
CA TRP A 39 21.93 -9.58 -25.40
C TRP A 39 20.58 -9.02 -25.81
N GLY A 40 19.95 -8.28 -24.92
CA GLY A 40 18.79 -7.42 -25.18
C GLY A 40 19.10 -6.01 -24.74
N LEU A 41 18.59 -5.04 -25.48
CA LEU A 41 18.65 -3.61 -25.16
C LEU A 41 17.22 -3.09 -25.10
N SER A 42 16.85 -2.41 -24.03
CA SER A 42 15.59 -1.70 -23.89
C SER A 42 15.87 -0.25 -23.54
N TYR A 43 15.13 0.67 -24.13
CA TYR A 43 15.21 2.07 -23.77
C TYR A 43 13.90 2.78 -24.12
N GLY A 44 13.64 3.88 -23.45
CA GLY A 44 12.44 4.62 -23.72
C GLY A 44 12.41 5.97 -23.03
N VAL A 45 11.34 6.70 -23.36
CA VAL A 45 11.01 7.99 -22.78
C VAL A 45 9.56 8.02 -22.38
N LYS A 46 9.26 8.54 -21.22
CA LYS A 46 7.91 8.86 -20.75
C LYS A 46 7.85 10.34 -20.39
N GLY A 47 6.87 11.04 -20.93
CA GLY A 47 6.56 12.41 -20.55
C GLY A 47 5.16 12.48 -19.95
N GLN A 48 5.01 13.19 -18.86
CA GLN A 48 3.72 13.44 -18.21
C GLN A 48 3.60 14.91 -17.90
N PHE A 49 2.46 15.47 -18.21
CA PHE A 49 2.08 16.85 -17.92
C PHE A 49 0.75 16.81 -17.20
N ALA A 50 0.67 17.44 -16.04
CA ALA A 50 -0.57 17.52 -15.30
C ALA A 50 -0.83 18.94 -14.83
N SER A 51 -2.10 19.35 -14.87
CA SER A 51 -2.60 20.58 -14.28
C SER A 51 -3.70 20.20 -13.30
N ASN A 52 -3.53 20.55 -12.05
CA ASN A 52 -4.51 20.33 -10.98
C ASN A 52 -4.98 21.69 -10.45
N LYS A 53 -6.28 21.94 -10.58
CA LYS A 53 -6.96 23.09 -9.96
C LYS A 53 -7.91 22.57 -8.92
N SER A 54 -7.67 22.91 -7.67
CA SER A 54 -8.48 22.48 -6.55
C SER A 54 -8.96 23.69 -5.76
N TYR A 55 -10.22 23.66 -5.37
CA TYR A 55 -10.85 24.68 -4.54
C TYR A 55 -11.67 24.00 -3.47
N GLN A 56 -11.57 24.49 -2.26
CA GLN A 56 -12.40 24.06 -1.13
C GLN A 56 -12.90 25.27 -0.37
N THR A 57 -14.15 25.20 0.11
CA THR A 57 -14.68 26.15 1.07
C THR A 57 -15.47 25.41 2.15
N THR A 58 -15.34 25.84 3.40
CA THR A 58 -16.09 25.32 4.53
C THR A 58 -16.78 26.47 5.24
N VAL A 59 -18.08 26.36 5.39
CA VAL A 59 -18.94 27.39 5.99
C VAL A 59 -19.66 26.86 7.20
N ASN A 60 -19.89 27.71 8.19
CA ASN A 60 -20.76 27.45 9.33
C ASN A 60 -22.23 27.40 8.89
N LYS A 61 -23.13 27.02 9.82
CA LYS A 61 -24.56 27.00 9.61
C LYS A 61 -25.17 28.37 9.23
N ASP A 62 -24.55 29.45 9.69
CA ASP A 62 -24.95 30.82 9.39
C ASP A 62 -24.41 31.35 8.04
N GLY A 63 -23.67 30.53 7.30
CA GLY A 63 -23.04 30.88 6.05
C GLY A 63 -21.69 31.58 6.18
N SER A 64 -21.21 31.86 7.40
CA SER A 64 -19.87 32.43 7.58
C SER A 64 -18.78 31.45 7.21
N VAL A 65 -17.75 31.92 6.49
CA VAL A 65 -16.59 31.09 6.11
C VAL A 65 -15.70 30.88 7.34
N LEU A 66 -15.28 29.64 7.57
CA LEU A 66 -14.31 29.35 8.62
C LEU A 66 -12.96 29.99 8.30
N PRO A 67 -12.18 30.46 9.31
CA PRO A 67 -10.88 31.14 9.07
C PRO A 67 -9.95 30.36 8.14
N ASP A 68 -9.84 29.03 8.32
CA ASP A 68 -9.02 28.15 7.49
C ASP A 68 -9.87 27.30 6.52
N GLY A 69 -11.12 27.73 6.32
CA GLY A 69 -12.12 26.96 5.56
C GLY A 69 -12.00 27.11 4.04
N THR A 70 -11.19 28.03 3.53
CA THR A 70 -11.02 28.25 2.09
C THR A 70 -9.60 27.97 1.66
N SER A 71 -9.45 27.12 0.67
CA SER A 71 -8.17 26.84 0.03
C SER A 71 -8.35 26.76 -1.49
N SER A 72 -7.42 27.34 -2.20
CA SER A 72 -7.31 27.26 -3.67
C SER A 72 -5.89 26.94 -4.07
N VAL A 73 -5.71 25.89 -4.85
CA VAL A 73 -4.41 25.43 -5.32
C VAL A 73 -4.46 25.22 -6.81
N ASP A 74 -3.48 25.78 -7.51
CA ASP A 74 -3.20 25.55 -8.93
C ASP A 74 -1.78 25.00 -9.07
N ILE A 75 -1.69 23.70 -9.36
CA ILE A 75 -0.42 23.00 -9.50
C ILE A 75 -0.27 22.54 -10.94
N ASN A 76 0.76 23.05 -11.59
CA ASN A 76 1.19 22.55 -12.89
C ASN A 76 2.48 21.78 -12.71
N GLU A 77 2.50 20.54 -13.17
CA GLU A 77 3.64 19.65 -13.05
C GLU A 77 4.02 19.00 -14.38
N ARG A 78 5.30 18.66 -14.48
CA ARG A 78 5.82 17.87 -15.58
C ARG A 78 6.80 16.83 -15.04
N ILE A 79 6.69 15.61 -15.58
CA ILE A 79 7.61 14.51 -15.27
C ILE A 79 8.19 14.02 -16.58
N TRP A 80 9.50 13.99 -16.65
CA TRP A 80 10.25 13.34 -17.70
C TRP A 80 10.96 12.14 -17.13
N ASN A 81 10.82 10.99 -17.76
CA ASN A 81 11.50 9.77 -17.36
C ASN A 81 12.18 9.19 -18.61
N LEU A 82 13.48 9.05 -18.54
CA LEU A 82 14.32 8.42 -19.55
C LEU A 82 14.89 7.15 -18.96
N TYR A 83 14.79 6.04 -19.66
CA TYR A 83 15.38 4.81 -19.17
C TYR A 83 16.17 4.07 -20.24
N ALA A 84 17.17 3.32 -19.79
CA ALA A 84 17.89 2.35 -20.60
C ALA A 84 18.19 1.10 -19.77
N GLY A 85 18.09 -0.06 -20.39
CA GLY A 85 18.31 -1.33 -19.74
C GLY A 85 18.93 -2.34 -20.69
N PHE A 86 19.69 -3.27 -20.09
CA PHE A 86 20.30 -4.38 -20.77
C PHE A 86 19.86 -5.70 -20.13
N SER A 87 19.60 -6.68 -20.95
CA SER A 87 19.37 -8.05 -20.51
C SER A 87 20.39 -8.98 -21.18
N LYS A 88 20.76 -10.03 -20.45
CA LYS A 88 21.71 -11.03 -20.92
C LYS A 88 21.30 -12.41 -20.44
N GLN A 89 21.10 -13.32 -21.40
CA GLN A 89 21.09 -14.74 -21.11
C GLN A 89 22.53 -15.23 -21.09
N ILE A 90 23.15 -15.33 -19.91
CA ILE A 90 24.56 -15.71 -19.73
C ILE A 90 24.74 -17.18 -20.06
N SER A 91 23.78 -18.02 -19.62
CA SER A 91 23.71 -19.44 -19.91
C SER A 91 22.26 -19.90 -19.91
N LYS A 92 21.98 -21.17 -20.21
CA LYS A 92 20.65 -21.74 -20.06
C LYS A 92 20.10 -21.63 -18.60
N ALA A 93 21.00 -21.52 -17.64
CA ALA A 93 20.68 -21.48 -16.22
C ALA A 93 20.67 -20.06 -15.64
N VAL A 94 21.35 -19.09 -16.27
CA VAL A 94 21.55 -17.75 -15.68
C VAL A 94 21.11 -16.67 -16.64
N SER A 95 20.20 -15.80 -16.16
CA SER A 95 19.82 -14.56 -16.83
C SER A 95 19.99 -13.36 -15.90
N VAL A 96 20.39 -12.24 -16.46
CA VAL A 96 20.54 -10.97 -15.75
C VAL A 96 19.89 -9.87 -16.58
N GLU A 97 19.17 -8.99 -15.90
CA GLU A 97 18.60 -7.79 -16.46
C GLU A 97 18.93 -6.62 -15.53
N ALA A 98 19.45 -5.54 -16.09
CA ALA A 98 19.75 -4.32 -15.35
C ALA A 98 19.24 -3.11 -16.14
N SER A 99 18.66 -2.16 -15.47
CA SER A 99 18.25 -0.91 -16.09
C SER A 99 18.47 0.27 -15.15
N VAL A 100 18.49 1.45 -15.73
CA VAL A 100 18.50 2.71 -15.00
C VAL A 100 17.49 3.66 -15.64
N ALA A 101 16.68 4.29 -14.82
CA ALA A 101 15.81 5.38 -15.22
C ALA A 101 16.30 6.68 -14.58
N ALA A 102 16.33 7.76 -15.36
CA ALA A 102 16.56 9.12 -14.88
C ALA A 102 15.23 9.88 -15.00
N GLU A 103 14.76 10.41 -13.91
CA GLU A 103 13.49 11.11 -13.82
C GLU A 103 13.71 12.55 -13.38
N GLN A 104 13.18 13.50 -14.15
CA GLN A 104 13.05 14.88 -13.74
C GLN A 104 11.59 15.14 -13.36
N TYR A 105 11.37 15.54 -12.12
CA TYR A 105 10.08 16.04 -11.66
C TYR A 105 10.18 17.53 -11.40
N HIS A 106 9.29 18.27 -12.05
CA HIS A 106 9.15 19.71 -11.89
C HIS A 106 7.71 20.06 -11.50
N SER A 107 7.58 20.83 -10.42
CA SER A 107 6.34 21.44 -9.94
C SER A 107 6.68 22.81 -9.32
N PRO A 108 5.69 23.62 -8.89
CA PRO A 108 5.97 24.90 -8.21
C PRO A 108 6.85 24.78 -6.96
N ILE A 109 6.85 23.61 -6.30
CA ILE A 109 7.60 23.36 -5.05
C ILE A 109 8.78 22.40 -5.23
N TRP A 110 8.91 21.74 -6.41
CA TRP A 110 9.91 20.72 -6.66
C TRP A 110 10.49 20.83 -8.06
N ASP A 111 11.82 20.83 -8.14
CA ASP A 111 12.56 20.70 -9.40
C ASP A 111 13.82 19.87 -9.14
N LYS A 112 13.70 18.54 -9.31
CA LYS A 112 14.81 17.62 -9.01
C LYS A 112 14.88 16.48 -10.00
N TRP A 113 16.12 16.09 -10.29
CA TRP A 113 16.46 14.83 -10.94
C TRP A 113 16.63 13.73 -9.91
N ARG A 114 16.13 12.55 -10.25
CA ARG A 114 16.35 11.32 -9.49
C ARG A 114 16.74 10.20 -10.44
N VAL A 115 17.49 9.23 -9.92
CA VAL A 115 17.95 8.07 -10.70
C VAL A 115 17.48 6.82 -10.02
N TYR A 116 16.89 5.93 -10.81
CA TYR A 116 16.28 4.68 -10.34
C TYR A 116 16.94 3.48 -11.04
N PRO A 117 17.98 2.89 -10.45
CA PRO A 117 18.53 1.65 -10.92
C PRO A 117 17.63 0.46 -10.58
N THR A 118 17.61 -0.55 -11.44
CA THR A 118 17.00 -1.86 -11.20
C THR A 118 17.96 -2.96 -11.59
N LEU A 119 17.85 -4.11 -10.92
CA LEU A 119 18.60 -5.33 -11.23
C LEU A 119 17.70 -6.53 -10.98
N ASN A 120 17.69 -7.47 -11.89
CA ASN A 120 17.12 -8.78 -11.70
C ASN A 120 18.08 -9.84 -12.19
N ALA A 121 18.46 -10.78 -11.33
CA ALA A 121 19.34 -11.89 -11.63
C ALA A 121 18.65 -13.20 -11.23
N LEU A 122 18.44 -14.05 -12.20
CA LEU A 122 17.84 -15.36 -12.02
C LEU A 122 18.88 -16.45 -12.29
N TRP A 123 18.99 -17.39 -11.35
CA TRP A 123 19.85 -18.55 -11.47
C TRP A 123 19.08 -19.84 -11.19
N ASN A 124 18.82 -20.59 -12.24
CA ASN A 124 18.34 -21.96 -12.18
C ASN A 124 19.51 -22.88 -11.89
N ILE A 125 19.83 -23.10 -10.61
CA ILE A 125 20.99 -23.92 -10.19
C ILE A 125 20.82 -25.36 -10.71
N ASN A 126 19.60 -25.89 -10.57
CA ASN A 126 19.14 -27.15 -11.13
C ASN A 126 17.59 -27.21 -11.05
N ASP A 127 17.00 -28.35 -11.44
CA ASP A 127 15.52 -28.54 -11.45
C ASP A 127 14.86 -28.32 -10.08
N ASN A 128 15.61 -28.40 -9.00
CA ASN A 128 15.11 -28.27 -7.63
C ASN A 128 15.46 -26.94 -6.96
N HIS A 129 16.38 -26.16 -7.49
CA HIS A 129 16.89 -24.96 -6.86
C HIS A 129 16.92 -23.80 -7.84
N LEU A 130 16.15 -22.77 -7.52
CA LEU A 130 16.13 -21.49 -8.21
C LEU A 130 16.47 -20.38 -7.23
N LEU A 131 17.42 -19.53 -7.60
CA LEU A 131 17.78 -18.33 -6.86
C LEU A 131 17.42 -17.11 -7.70
N ASN A 132 16.77 -16.13 -7.08
CA ASN A 132 16.47 -14.84 -7.69
C ASN A 132 16.93 -13.71 -6.77
N LEU A 133 17.75 -12.82 -7.29
CA LEU A 133 18.11 -11.55 -6.66
C LEU A 133 17.45 -10.43 -7.45
N SER A 134 16.65 -9.61 -6.78
CA SER A 134 16.08 -8.41 -7.36
C SER A 134 16.42 -7.17 -6.54
N PHE A 135 16.72 -6.09 -7.23
CA PHE A 135 16.82 -4.75 -6.70
C PHE A 135 15.94 -3.85 -7.53
N SER A 136 15.08 -3.09 -6.90
CA SER A 136 14.27 -2.08 -7.57
C SER A 136 14.27 -0.78 -6.79
N SER A 137 14.16 0.32 -7.51
CA SER A 137 14.00 1.63 -6.93
C SER A 137 12.95 2.43 -7.68
N ASN A 138 12.23 3.27 -6.96
CA ASN A 138 11.18 4.13 -7.52
C ASN A 138 10.87 5.29 -6.57
N SER A 139 10.01 6.21 -6.99
CA SER A 139 9.47 7.31 -6.19
C SER A 139 7.96 7.23 -6.10
N GLU A 140 7.44 7.65 -4.96
CA GLU A 140 6.02 7.87 -4.76
C GLU A 140 5.76 9.36 -4.52
N PHE A 141 4.81 9.91 -5.26
CA PHE A 141 4.44 11.32 -5.20
C PHE A 141 3.22 11.49 -4.30
N PRO A 142 3.18 12.51 -3.42
CA PRO A 142 1.99 12.81 -2.64
C PRO A 142 0.77 13.04 -3.53
N SER A 143 -0.41 12.73 -3.03
CA SER A 143 -1.64 13.09 -3.73
C SER A 143 -1.78 14.61 -3.82
N TYR A 144 -2.45 15.13 -4.84
CA TYR A 144 -2.73 16.57 -4.92
C TYR A 144 -3.53 17.07 -3.72
N TRP A 145 -4.38 16.21 -3.18
CA TRP A 145 -5.18 16.51 -2.00
C TRP A 145 -4.32 16.70 -0.74
N SER A 146 -3.35 15.83 -0.54
CA SER A 146 -2.43 15.90 0.61
C SER A 146 -1.54 17.15 0.58
N THR A 147 -1.30 17.72 -0.60
CA THR A 147 -0.44 18.91 -0.77
C THR A 147 -1.20 20.25 -0.72
N MET A 148 -2.52 20.24 -0.53
CA MET A 148 -3.30 21.47 -0.36
C MET A 148 -3.05 22.07 1.02
N SER A 149 -3.11 23.40 1.15
CA SER A 149 -3.09 24.10 2.44
C SER A 149 -4.51 24.27 2.97
N ASN A 150 -5.21 23.17 3.23
CA ASN A 150 -6.60 23.16 3.66
C ASN A 150 -6.79 22.38 4.95
N VAL A 151 -7.86 22.71 5.65
CA VAL A 151 -8.38 21.93 6.78
C VAL A 151 -9.73 21.37 6.40
N PHE A 152 -9.85 20.06 6.49
CA PHE A 152 -11.12 19.35 6.33
C PHE A 152 -11.54 18.76 7.68
N TYR A 153 -12.77 19.04 8.08
CA TYR A 153 -13.32 18.55 9.34
C TYR A 153 -14.06 17.24 9.11
N SER A 154 -13.46 16.13 9.53
CA SER A 154 -14.07 14.80 9.45
C SER A 154 -15.06 14.55 10.58
N SER A 155 -14.89 15.23 11.70
CA SER A 155 -15.81 15.26 12.85
C SER A 155 -15.57 16.52 13.66
N THR A 156 -16.35 16.71 14.73
CA THR A 156 -16.19 17.85 15.66
C THR A 156 -14.76 17.95 16.23
N TYR A 157 -14.08 16.81 16.38
CA TYR A 157 -12.76 16.72 17.03
C TYR A 157 -11.68 16.14 16.11
N THR A 158 -11.98 15.92 14.83
CA THR A 158 -11.00 15.35 13.88
C THR A 158 -10.87 16.26 12.68
N GLU A 159 -9.68 16.79 12.52
CA GLU A 159 -9.28 17.66 11.43
C GLU A 159 -8.30 16.91 10.51
N ILE A 160 -8.51 17.00 9.21
CA ILE A 160 -7.57 16.52 8.20
C ILE A 160 -6.89 17.76 7.61
N HIS A 161 -5.59 17.88 7.83
CA HIS A 161 -4.79 18.99 7.34
C HIS A 161 -4.00 18.55 6.11
N GLY A 162 -4.06 19.34 5.06
CA GLY A 162 -3.12 19.21 3.97
C GLY A 162 -1.71 19.69 4.37
N ASN A 163 -0.72 19.33 3.57
CA ASN A 163 0.68 19.70 3.82
C ASN A 163 1.37 20.11 2.51
N PRO A 164 1.44 21.41 2.20
CA PRO A 164 2.10 21.91 1.00
C PRO A 164 3.60 21.58 0.91
N ASP A 165 4.25 21.31 2.05
CA ASP A 165 5.68 21.00 2.13
C ASP A 165 5.99 19.51 1.93
N LEU A 166 4.98 18.69 1.63
CA LEU A 166 5.16 17.26 1.40
C LEU A 166 6.12 16.99 0.26
N LYS A 167 7.09 16.14 0.56
CA LYS A 167 8.10 15.68 -0.40
C LYS A 167 7.72 14.33 -0.98
N PRO A 168 7.97 14.10 -2.29
CA PRO A 168 7.98 12.74 -2.80
C PRO A 168 9.02 11.91 -2.07
N PHE A 169 8.70 10.68 -1.71
CA PHE A 169 9.66 9.77 -1.12
C PHE A 169 10.12 8.71 -2.12
N SER A 170 11.32 8.21 -1.93
CA SER A 170 11.86 7.11 -2.72
C SER A 170 11.83 5.82 -1.90
N TYR A 171 11.77 4.69 -2.58
CA TYR A 171 11.99 3.40 -1.98
C TYR A 171 12.97 2.58 -2.78
N TYR A 172 13.76 1.79 -2.06
CA TYR A 172 14.78 0.91 -2.58
C TYR A 172 14.53 -0.47 -1.98
N ASP A 173 14.14 -1.41 -2.85
CA ASP A 173 13.80 -2.77 -2.45
C ASP A 173 14.86 -3.74 -2.93
N VAL A 174 15.41 -4.53 -2.01
CA VAL A 174 16.29 -5.65 -2.28
C VAL A 174 15.61 -6.93 -1.85
N ASN A 175 15.50 -7.92 -2.73
CA ASN A 175 14.95 -9.22 -2.40
C ASN A 175 15.87 -10.32 -2.92
N LEU A 176 16.20 -11.25 -2.04
CA LEU A 176 16.88 -12.49 -2.37
C LEU A 176 15.95 -13.65 -2.07
N MET A 177 15.49 -14.32 -3.11
CA MET A 177 14.57 -15.45 -3.02
C MET A 177 15.27 -16.73 -3.42
N TRP A 178 15.16 -17.76 -2.59
CA TRP A 178 15.59 -19.12 -2.88
C TRP A 178 14.39 -20.05 -2.87
N GLN A 179 14.07 -20.60 -4.02
CA GLN A 179 13.03 -21.62 -4.16
C GLN A 179 13.64 -23.02 -4.19
N ILE A 180 13.12 -23.92 -3.38
CA ILE A 180 13.62 -25.29 -3.20
C ILE A 180 12.50 -26.27 -3.58
N LYS A 181 12.80 -27.17 -4.54
CA LYS A 181 11.89 -28.22 -5.01
C LYS A 181 10.51 -27.70 -5.44
N ARG A 182 10.42 -26.41 -5.87
CA ARG A 182 9.16 -25.72 -6.18
C ARG A 182 8.13 -25.76 -5.05
N ARG A 183 8.57 -26.11 -3.85
CA ARG A 183 7.71 -26.33 -2.68
C ARG A 183 8.02 -25.40 -1.52
N TYR A 184 9.28 -25.10 -1.31
CA TYR A 184 9.73 -24.21 -0.23
C TYR A 184 10.31 -22.94 -0.83
N THR A 185 10.03 -21.81 -0.19
CA THR A 185 10.62 -20.52 -0.57
C THR A 185 11.19 -19.87 0.68
N LEU A 186 12.45 -19.50 0.61
CA LEU A 186 13.11 -18.63 1.60
C LEU A 186 13.35 -17.28 0.92
N MET A 187 13.08 -16.21 1.61
CA MET A 187 13.28 -14.84 1.09
C MET A 187 13.90 -13.97 2.18
N ALA A 188 14.97 -13.27 1.84
CA ALA A 188 15.49 -12.15 2.61
C ALA A 188 15.14 -10.86 1.86
N PHE A 189 14.70 -9.83 2.58
CA PHE A 189 14.35 -8.56 1.98
C PHE A 189 14.80 -7.37 2.81
N ALA A 190 15.05 -6.27 2.11
CA ALA A 190 15.28 -4.96 2.70
C ALA A 190 14.54 -3.91 1.87
N THR A 191 13.77 -3.04 2.55
CA THR A 191 13.12 -1.87 1.96
C THR A 191 13.62 -0.63 2.69
N LEU A 192 14.27 0.28 1.97
CA LEU A 192 14.73 1.56 2.49
C LEU A 192 13.85 2.67 1.91
N MET A 193 13.25 3.48 2.77
CA MET A 193 12.34 4.54 2.38
C MET A 193 12.75 5.87 3.03
N PRO A 194 13.73 6.60 2.45
CA PRO A 194 14.02 7.97 2.86
C PRO A 194 12.85 8.90 2.52
N ASP A 195 12.67 9.94 3.30
CA ASP A 195 11.56 10.92 3.19
C ASP A 195 10.15 10.27 3.22
N TYR A 196 10.02 9.04 3.77
CA TYR A 196 8.74 8.31 3.82
C TYR A 196 7.61 9.17 4.36
N SER A 197 6.51 9.29 3.61
CA SER A 197 5.35 10.04 4.06
C SER A 197 4.22 9.13 4.52
N VAL A 198 3.53 9.56 5.55
CA VAL A 198 2.36 8.86 6.08
C VAL A 198 1.46 9.83 6.84
N GLN A 199 0.15 9.63 6.71
CA GLN A 199 -0.83 10.34 7.52
C GLN A 199 -1.04 9.58 8.84
N LEU A 200 -0.70 10.24 9.95
CA LEU A 200 -0.94 9.71 11.30
C LEU A 200 -1.70 10.73 12.13
N PRO A 201 -2.57 10.28 13.05
CA PRO A 201 -3.24 11.18 13.99
C PRO A 201 -2.24 11.77 14.98
N TYR A 202 -2.45 13.04 15.32
CA TYR A 202 -1.73 13.76 16.35
C TYR A 202 -2.75 14.49 17.23
N GLN A 203 -2.69 14.27 18.55
CA GLN A 203 -3.54 14.95 19.51
C GLN A 203 -2.93 16.30 19.83
N THR A 204 -3.66 17.39 19.58
CA THR A 204 -3.21 18.76 19.91
C THR A 204 -3.23 19.00 21.41
N THR A 205 -2.37 19.92 21.88
CA THR A 205 -2.29 20.29 23.30
C THR A 205 -3.07 21.57 23.62
N ASP A 206 -3.40 22.38 22.61
CA ASP A 206 -4.06 23.67 22.71
C ASP A 206 -5.59 23.59 22.72
N ARG A 207 -6.13 22.51 22.18
CA ARG A 207 -7.57 22.27 22.11
C ARG A 207 -7.88 20.78 22.02
N MET A 208 -9.14 20.42 22.25
CA MET A 208 -9.59 19.01 22.09
C MET A 208 -9.76 18.68 20.60
N ALA A 209 -8.66 18.40 19.92
CA ALA A 209 -8.68 18.01 18.52
C ALA A 209 -7.61 16.96 18.20
N VAL A 210 -7.91 16.13 17.20
CA VAL A 210 -6.97 15.21 16.58
C VAL A 210 -6.72 15.67 15.15
N ILE A 211 -5.48 15.99 14.84
CA ILE A 211 -5.06 16.38 13.50
C ILE A 211 -4.57 15.13 12.76
N MET A 212 -5.13 14.90 11.58
CA MET A 212 -4.67 13.93 10.61
C MET A 212 -3.89 14.67 9.52
N LYS A 213 -2.56 14.66 9.57
CA LYS A 213 -1.72 15.34 8.60
C LYS A 213 -0.68 14.37 8.05
N GLU A 214 -0.56 14.31 6.74
CA GLU A 214 0.53 13.56 6.12
C GLU A 214 1.84 14.33 6.31
N THR A 215 2.86 13.64 6.83
CA THR A 215 4.17 14.23 7.13
C THR A 215 5.27 13.31 6.63
N ASN A 216 6.40 13.91 6.20
CA ASN A 216 7.56 13.11 5.87
C ASN A 216 8.35 12.74 7.14
N PHE A 217 8.73 11.47 7.23
CA PHE A 217 9.73 11.00 8.19
C PHE A 217 11.13 11.16 7.60
N ASN A 218 12.16 11.13 8.45
CA ASN A 218 13.53 11.02 7.94
C ASN A 218 13.68 9.71 7.13
N TYR A 219 13.11 8.63 7.67
CA TYR A 219 12.99 7.34 6.95
C TYR A 219 12.05 6.37 7.66
N SER A 220 11.61 5.36 6.90
CA SER A 220 10.98 4.14 7.41
C SER A 220 11.63 2.94 6.73
N ASN A 221 12.52 2.23 7.44
CA ASN A 221 13.27 1.12 6.89
C ASN A 221 12.73 -0.21 7.40
N LYS A 222 12.75 -1.23 6.54
CA LYS A 222 12.31 -2.60 6.86
C LYS A 222 13.36 -3.60 6.42
N PHE A 223 13.62 -4.58 7.26
CA PHE A 223 14.49 -5.72 6.97
C PHE A 223 13.78 -6.98 7.42
N GLY A 224 13.82 -8.02 6.62
CA GLY A 224 13.09 -9.22 7.03
C GLY A 224 13.52 -10.50 6.36
N LEU A 225 13.03 -11.58 6.93
CA LEU A 225 13.14 -12.94 6.42
C LEU A 225 11.75 -13.55 6.35
N GLN A 226 11.50 -14.26 5.27
CA GLN A 226 10.27 -15.04 5.09
C GLN A 226 10.62 -16.47 4.71
N ALA A 227 9.89 -17.41 5.28
CA ALA A 227 9.88 -18.79 4.84
C ALA A 227 8.44 -19.18 4.50
N SER A 228 8.25 -19.90 3.40
CA SER A 228 6.96 -20.44 3.03
C SER A 228 7.09 -21.86 2.49
N ALA A 229 6.03 -22.63 2.66
CA ALA A 229 5.95 -24.01 2.19
C ALA A 229 4.55 -24.29 1.60
N ILE A 230 4.54 -24.97 0.45
CA ILE A 230 3.33 -25.54 -0.12
C ILE A 230 3.20 -26.98 0.41
N PHE A 231 2.01 -27.37 0.82
CA PHE A 231 1.74 -28.73 1.28
C PHE A 231 0.55 -29.35 0.53
N ASN A 232 0.63 -30.64 0.32
CA ASN A 232 -0.44 -31.45 -0.26
C ASN A 232 -0.52 -32.76 0.53
N ALA A 233 -1.71 -33.09 1.01
CA ALA A 233 -2.00 -34.38 1.64
C ALA A 233 -3.11 -35.07 0.82
N GLY A 234 -2.67 -35.89 -0.14
CA GLY A 234 -3.56 -36.55 -1.08
C GLY A 234 -4.38 -35.54 -1.91
N GLN A 235 -5.60 -35.94 -2.24
CA GLN A 235 -6.51 -35.08 -3.02
C GLN A 235 -7.42 -34.21 -2.14
N TRP A 236 -7.42 -34.42 -0.83
CA TRP A 236 -8.38 -33.82 0.08
C TRP A 236 -7.86 -32.53 0.74
N LEU A 237 -6.55 -32.33 0.88
CA LEU A 237 -5.98 -31.15 1.52
C LEU A 237 -4.80 -30.62 0.73
N ASN A 238 -4.85 -29.35 0.37
CA ASN A 238 -3.71 -28.61 -0.18
C ASN A 238 -3.68 -27.19 0.38
N GLY A 239 -2.53 -26.57 0.32
CA GLY A 239 -2.39 -25.21 0.82
C GLY A 239 -0.95 -24.73 0.88
N ASN A 240 -0.78 -23.62 1.53
CA ASN A 240 0.52 -23.03 1.84
C ASN A 240 0.50 -22.44 3.24
N VAL A 241 1.67 -22.38 3.84
CA VAL A 241 1.93 -21.66 5.10
C VAL A 241 3.13 -20.77 4.91
N PHE A 242 3.17 -19.66 5.64
CA PHE A 242 4.34 -18.79 5.68
C PHE A 242 4.55 -18.21 7.06
N VAL A 243 5.80 -17.90 7.35
CA VAL A 243 6.24 -17.09 8.48
C VAL A 243 7.13 -15.97 7.94
N MET A 244 6.91 -14.75 8.41
CA MET A 244 7.70 -13.58 8.03
C MET A 244 8.08 -12.80 9.29
N GLY A 245 9.38 -12.64 9.53
CA GLY A 245 9.91 -11.72 10.53
C GLY A 245 10.32 -10.41 9.88
N THR A 246 9.87 -9.28 10.41
CA THR A 246 10.20 -7.95 9.91
C THR A 246 10.71 -7.08 11.04
N TYR A 247 11.94 -6.59 10.91
CA TYR A 247 12.49 -5.53 11.74
C TYR A 247 12.22 -4.19 11.06
N LYS A 248 11.43 -3.34 11.70
CA LYS A 248 11.07 -2.01 11.22
C LYS A 248 11.78 -0.94 12.04
N HIS A 249 12.26 0.11 11.36
CA HIS A 249 12.90 1.26 11.98
C HIS A 249 12.32 2.54 11.37
N ASP A 250 11.52 3.26 12.16
CA ASP A 250 10.91 4.54 11.82
C ASP A 250 11.60 5.66 12.59
N LYS A 251 12.03 6.72 11.88
CA LYS A 251 12.61 7.93 12.48
C LYS A 251 12.01 9.19 11.88
N SER A 252 11.65 10.13 12.74
CA SER A 252 11.29 11.49 12.36
C SER A 252 11.76 12.49 13.40
N ASP A 253 12.45 13.54 12.94
CA ASP A 253 12.86 14.66 13.78
C ASP A 253 11.80 15.79 13.76
N HIS A 254 10.78 15.67 12.86
CA HIS A 254 9.81 16.73 12.55
C HIS A 254 8.35 16.25 12.49
N PHE A 255 8.01 15.22 13.25
CA PHE A 255 6.60 14.82 13.39
C PHE A 255 5.95 15.71 14.44
N PHE A 256 5.35 16.81 14.01
CA PHE A 256 4.84 17.88 14.89
C PHE A 256 5.91 18.31 15.92
N ASP A 257 5.56 18.32 17.21
CA ASP A 257 6.48 18.54 18.34
C ASP A 257 6.99 17.23 18.97
N LEU A 258 6.83 16.10 18.30
CA LEU A 258 7.05 14.78 18.82
C LEU A 258 8.09 13.99 17.97
N PRO A 259 9.39 14.34 18.07
CA PRO A 259 10.42 13.57 17.40
C PRO A 259 10.49 12.14 17.94
N PHE A 260 10.81 11.20 17.07
CA PHE A 260 10.93 9.79 17.46
C PHE A 260 12.00 9.03 16.66
N ASP A 261 12.55 8.01 17.31
CA ASP A 261 13.43 6.99 16.70
C ASP A 261 13.01 5.63 17.27
N ARG A 262 12.23 4.87 16.51
CA ARG A 262 11.55 3.66 17.00
C ARG A 262 11.83 2.44 16.15
N LYS A 263 12.09 1.34 16.84
CA LYS A 263 12.47 0.06 16.24
C LYS A 263 11.57 -1.05 16.77
N LYS A 264 11.18 -1.98 15.91
CA LYS A 264 10.36 -3.11 16.32
C LYS A 264 10.59 -4.32 15.42
N LEU A 265 10.76 -5.47 16.05
CA LEU A 265 10.62 -6.75 15.37
C LEU A 265 9.17 -7.22 15.49
N SER A 266 8.57 -7.54 14.36
CA SER A 266 7.24 -8.14 14.27
C SER A 266 7.31 -9.45 13.49
N VAL A 267 6.42 -10.37 13.82
CA VAL A 267 6.30 -11.66 13.13
C VAL A 267 4.88 -11.80 12.59
N VAL A 268 4.79 -12.20 11.33
CA VAL A 268 3.52 -12.54 10.67
C VAL A 268 3.52 -14.04 10.39
N LEU A 269 2.43 -14.69 10.75
CA LEU A 269 2.13 -16.08 10.41
C LEU A 269 0.86 -16.10 9.58
N GLY A 270 0.85 -16.88 8.52
CA GLY A 270 -0.35 -16.98 7.69
C GLY A 270 -0.31 -18.17 6.74
N GLY A 271 -1.38 -18.30 5.98
CA GLY A 271 -1.47 -19.37 4.99
C GLY A 271 -2.85 -19.55 4.42
N THR A 272 -2.95 -20.56 3.61
CA THR A 272 -4.22 -21.04 3.03
C THR A 272 -4.29 -22.54 3.19
N ALA A 273 -5.41 -23.06 3.65
CA ALA A 273 -5.72 -24.48 3.65
C ALA A 273 -7.01 -24.70 2.85
N SER A 274 -6.96 -25.52 1.81
CA SER A 274 -8.10 -25.90 0.98
C SER A 274 -8.41 -27.37 1.22
N VAL A 275 -9.56 -27.63 1.85
CA VAL A 275 -10.05 -28.97 2.20
C VAL A 275 -11.16 -29.35 1.25
N LYS A 276 -11.00 -30.44 0.52
CA LYS A 276 -12.06 -31.02 -0.29
C LYS A 276 -13.01 -31.80 0.62
N LEU A 277 -14.26 -31.36 0.75
CA LEU A 277 -15.25 -31.92 1.68
C LEU A 277 -16.03 -33.07 1.09
N CYS A 278 -16.06 -33.23 -0.25
CA CYS A 278 -16.79 -34.27 -0.93
C CYS A 278 -15.94 -34.90 -2.04
N SER A 279 -15.96 -36.23 -2.14
CA SER A 279 -15.20 -36.94 -3.18
C SER A 279 -15.86 -36.87 -4.56
N THR A 280 -17.20 -36.83 -4.59
CA THR A 280 -18.01 -36.88 -5.82
C THR A 280 -18.35 -35.51 -6.39
N GLN A 281 -18.24 -34.44 -5.58
CA GLN A 281 -18.53 -33.08 -5.99
C GLN A 281 -17.32 -32.16 -5.69
N ASP A 282 -17.16 -31.08 -6.44
CA ASP A 282 -16.14 -30.06 -6.14
C ASP A 282 -16.65 -29.10 -5.06
N LEU A 283 -16.73 -29.63 -3.83
CA LEU A 283 -17.08 -28.90 -2.63
C LEU A 283 -15.81 -28.71 -1.78
N ARG A 284 -15.38 -27.48 -1.57
CA ARG A 284 -14.15 -27.11 -0.86
C ARG A 284 -14.41 -26.11 0.24
N LEU A 285 -13.77 -26.33 1.39
CA LEU A 285 -13.61 -25.35 2.44
C LEU A 285 -12.20 -24.75 2.35
N ILE A 286 -12.11 -23.45 2.21
CA ILE A 286 -10.82 -22.73 2.13
C ILE A 286 -10.71 -21.84 3.37
N LEU A 287 -9.64 -22.00 4.13
CA LEU A 287 -9.35 -21.25 5.34
C LEU A 287 -8.09 -20.41 5.14
N ASN A 288 -8.15 -19.15 5.53
CA ASN A 288 -7.02 -18.22 5.44
C ASN A 288 -6.77 -17.58 6.82
N PRO A 289 -6.03 -18.24 7.73
CA PRO A 289 -5.59 -17.66 8.97
C PRO A 289 -4.47 -16.64 8.74
N PHE A 290 -4.50 -15.57 9.52
CA PHE A 290 -3.46 -14.54 9.57
C PHE A 290 -3.27 -14.09 11.00
N TYR A 291 -2.03 -14.09 11.46
CA TYR A 291 -1.64 -13.56 12.77
C TYR A 291 -0.42 -12.67 12.64
N GLN A 292 -0.48 -11.50 13.25
CA GLN A 292 0.65 -10.57 13.37
C GLN A 292 0.88 -10.25 14.84
N THR A 293 2.13 -10.29 15.28
CA THR A 293 2.53 -9.83 16.60
C THR A 293 2.46 -8.29 16.70
N LYS A 294 2.77 -7.73 17.85
CA LYS A 294 2.88 -6.27 18.01
C LYS A 294 3.81 -5.66 16.94
N ALA A 295 3.39 -4.54 16.36
CA ALA A 295 4.14 -3.77 15.37
C ALA A 295 4.19 -2.28 15.75
N ILE A 296 4.85 -1.46 14.92
CA ILE A 296 4.86 0.00 15.06
C ILE A 296 4.56 0.70 13.74
N GLN A 297 4.01 1.91 13.85
CA GLN A 297 3.93 2.85 12.75
C GLN A 297 4.15 4.26 13.30
N GLY A 298 5.33 4.85 13.03
CA GLY A 298 5.75 6.10 13.64
C GLY A 298 5.64 6.04 15.17
N VAL A 299 4.87 6.95 15.76
CA VAL A 299 4.65 7.03 17.20
C VAL A 299 3.67 5.98 17.75
N TYR A 300 3.01 5.19 16.87
CA TYR A 300 1.97 4.25 17.27
C TYR A 300 2.48 2.84 17.50
N ASP A 301 2.03 2.25 18.61
CA ASP A 301 2.07 0.81 18.84
C ASP A 301 0.83 0.16 18.25
N ILE A 302 1.03 -0.86 17.45
CA ILE A 302 -0.04 -1.65 16.85
C ILE A 302 -0.17 -2.95 17.63
N SER A 303 -1.35 -3.20 18.18
CA SER A 303 -1.65 -4.43 18.92
C SER A 303 -1.58 -5.68 18.02
N PRO A 304 -1.39 -6.88 18.59
CA PRO A 304 -1.45 -8.10 17.79
C PRO A 304 -2.77 -8.23 17.06
N ILE A 305 -2.72 -8.73 15.85
CA ILE A 305 -3.89 -8.88 14.98
C ILE A 305 -4.05 -10.36 14.63
N PHE A 306 -5.21 -10.92 14.88
CA PHE A 306 -5.61 -12.21 14.35
C PHE A 306 -6.81 -12.04 13.43
N ARG A 307 -6.74 -12.59 12.23
CA ARG A 307 -7.84 -12.61 11.26
C ARG A 307 -8.00 -14.01 10.69
N MET A 308 -9.25 -14.39 10.42
CA MET A 308 -9.58 -15.63 9.76
C MET A 308 -10.63 -15.35 8.71
N ASN A 309 -10.31 -15.69 7.46
CA ASN A 309 -11.30 -15.76 6.39
C ASN A 309 -11.61 -17.22 6.10
N ALA A 310 -12.87 -17.52 5.82
CA ALA A 310 -13.32 -18.84 5.43
C ALA A 310 -14.18 -18.74 4.17
N LYS A 311 -13.99 -19.66 3.25
CA LYS A 311 -14.78 -19.74 2.02
C LYS A 311 -15.25 -21.17 1.82
N LEU A 312 -16.55 -21.35 1.69
CA LEU A 312 -17.13 -22.58 1.18
C LEU A 312 -17.44 -22.40 -0.30
N GLN A 313 -16.86 -23.22 -1.13
CA GLN A 313 -17.02 -23.15 -2.59
C GLN A 313 -17.49 -24.49 -3.13
N TRP A 314 -18.53 -24.42 -3.94
CA TRP A 314 -19.04 -25.56 -4.69
C TRP A 314 -19.08 -25.23 -6.18
N SER A 315 -18.78 -26.25 -7.02
CA SER A 315 -18.90 -26.15 -8.47
C SER A 315 -19.66 -27.38 -8.99
N SER A 316 -20.58 -27.17 -9.95
CA SER A 316 -21.27 -28.27 -10.62
C SER A 316 -20.31 -29.10 -11.47
N HIS A 317 -20.67 -30.33 -11.76
CA HIS A 317 -19.83 -31.25 -12.53
C HIS A 317 -19.56 -30.75 -13.97
N ASP A 318 -20.50 -30.06 -14.57
CA ASP A 318 -20.37 -29.45 -15.91
C ASP A 318 -19.63 -28.07 -15.86
N GLY A 319 -19.24 -27.58 -14.67
CA GLY A 319 -18.55 -26.32 -14.45
C GLY A 319 -19.39 -25.05 -14.74
N ARG A 320 -20.70 -25.21 -15.03
CA ARG A 320 -21.60 -24.09 -15.34
C ARG A 320 -22.05 -23.34 -14.10
N TRP A 321 -22.33 -24.02 -13.00
CA TRP A 321 -22.76 -23.46 -11.76
C TRP A 321 -21.60 -23.37 -10.77
N GLY A 322 -21.50 -22.25 -10.10
CA GLY A 322 -20.60 -22.04 -8.97
C GLY A 322 -21.35 -21.35 -7.84
N VAL A 323 -21.21 -21.87 -6.63
CA VAL A 323 -21.74 -21.24 -5.40
C VAL A 323 -20.58 -20.98 -4.45
N ARG A 324 -20.52 -19.78 -3.90
CA ARG A 324 -19.48 -19.36 -2.95
C ARG A 324 -20.11 -18.68 -1.76
N LEU A 325 -19.79 -19.16 -0.58
CA LEU A 325 -20.09 -18.49 0.68
C LEU A 325 -18.77 -18.01 1.27
N ASN A 326 -18.55 -16.69 1.32
CA ASN A 326 -17.34 -16.10 1.85
C ASN A 326 -17.62 -15.45 3.20
N GLY A 327 -16.90 -15.87 4.23
CA GLY A 327 -16.81 -15.20 5.52
C GLY A 327 -15.48 -14.47 5.63
N SER A 328 -15.51 -13.16 5.76
CA SER A 328 -14.31 -12.35 5.98
C SER A 328 -14.22 -11.97 7.44
N ASN A 329 -13.01 -12.04 8.02
CA ASN A 329 -12.72 -11.71 9.41
C ASN A 329 -13.77 -12.29 10.39
N ILE A 330 -14.05 -13.58 10.29
CA ILE A 330 -15.16 -14.26 10.97
C ILE A 330 -15.15 -14.12 12.50
N PHE A 331 -14.01 -13.76 13.11
CA PHE A 331 -13.89 -13.49 14.54
C PHE A 331 -14.06 -12.00 14.90
N ASN A 332 -14.25 -11.14 13.90
CA ASN A 332 -14.47 -9.69 14.04
C ASN A 332 -13.46 -8.99 14.97
N ASN A 333 -12.19 -9.36 14.91
CA ASN A 333 -11.16 -8.77 15.74
C ASN A 333 -10.92 -7.31 15.37
N PRO A 334 -10.94 -6.37 16.33
CA PRO A 334 -10.72 -4.96 16.08
C PRO A 334 -9.26 -4.69 15.70
N TYR A 335 -9.04 -3.59 14.98
CA TYR A 335 -7.72 -2.98 14.84
C TYR A 335 -7.53 -1.99 16.00
N ASP A 336 -6.48 -2.16 16.79
CA ASP A 336 -6.20 -1.36 17.98
C ASP A 336 -4.79 -0.79 17.90
N THR A 337 -4.69 0.54 17.99
CA THR A 337 -3.42 1.27 18.03
C THR A 337 -3.41 2.25 19.16
N ARG A 338 -2.23 2.47 19.75
CA ARG A 338 -2.04 3.42 20.84
C ARG A 338 -0.75 4.19 20.67
N SER A 339 -0.78 5.50 20.97
CA SER A 339 0.41 6.32 21.19
C SER A 339 0.41 6.85 22.61
N VAL A 340 1.52 6.67 23.30
CA VAL A 340 1.81 7.23 24.63
C VAL A 340 3.16 7.95 24.61
N GLN A 341 3.56 8.46 23.46
CA GLN A 341 4.82 9.16 23.25
C GLN A 341 4.66 10.65 23.60
N GLY A 342 5.61 11.19 24.37
CA GLY A 342 5.59 12.61 24.77
C GLY A 342 4.29 13.00 25.47
N ASN A 343 3.59 13.96 24.92
CA ASN A 343 2.29 14.49 25.40
C ASN A 343 1.08 13.71 24.88
N GLN A 344 1.27 12.61 24.10
CA GLN A 344 0.18 11.86 23.51
C GLN A 344 -0.29 10.75 24.45
N ASP A 345 -1.59 10.67 24.69
CA ASP A 345 -2.27 9.48 25.20
C ASP A 345 -3.49 9.21 24.31
N TYR A 346 -3.22 8.82 23.08
CA TYR A 346 -4.23 8.60 22.07
C TYR A 346 -4.36 7.11 21.75
N ARG A 347 -5.59 6.61 21.84
CA ARG A 347 -5.93 5.23 21.45
C ARG A 347 -6.98 5.27 20.35
N MET A 348 -6.69 4.60 19.25
CA MET A 348 -7.64 4.38 18.18
C MET A 348 -8.01 2.90 18.14
N LYS A 349 -9.27 2.61 18.45
CA LYS A 349 -9.84 1.27 18.33
C LYS A 349 -10.90 1.29 17.24
N LEU A 350 -10.58 0.70 16.12
CA LEU A 350 -11.49 0.59 14.98
C LEU A 350 -12.31 -0.69 15.13
N ASN A 351 -13.51 -0.54 15.69
CA ASN A 351 -14.52 -1.59 15.76
C ASN A 351 -15.40 -1.55 14.51
N TYR A 352 -14.79 -1.56 13.33
CA TYR A 352 -15.58 -1.81 12.14
C TYR A 352 -16.10 -3.25 12.21
N ASN A 353 -17.38 -3.44 11.87
CA ASN A 353 -17.90 -4.77 11.55
C ASN A 353 -17.24 -5.25 10.24
N TRP A 354 -15.95 -5.57 10.32
CA TRP A 354 -15.20 -6.14 9.18
C TRP A 354 -15.55 -7.60 8.95
N ALA A 355 -16.29 -8.20 9.88
CA ALA A 355 -16.92 -9.48 9.64
C ALA A 355 -18.01 -9.31 8.58
N SER A 356 -17.88 -10.02 7.49
CA SER A 356 -18.87 -10.04 6.44
C SER A 356 -19.12 -11.46 5.95
N LEU A 357 -20.37 -11.72 5.60
CA LEU A 357 -20.79 -12.97 4.96
C LEU A 357 -21.38 -12.63 3.59
N THR A 358 -20.79 -13.18 2.54
CA THR A 358 -21.22 -12.91 1.17
C THR A 358 -21.55 -14.22 0.46
N LEU A 359 -22.76 -14.34 -0.05
CA LEU A 359 -23.16 -15.43 -0.94
C LEU A 359 -23.06 -14.97 -2.39
N GLY A 360 -22.31 -15.71 -3.19
CA GLY A 360 -22.20 -15.51 -4.63
C GLY A 360 -22.66 -16.75 -5.39
N VAL A 361 -23.52 -16.55 -6.38
CA VAL A 361 -23.93 -17.60 -7.31
C VAL A 361 -23.52 -17.18 -8.71
N ILE A 362 -22.80 -18.06 -9.40
CA ILE A 362 -22.29 -17.81 -10.75
C ILE A 362 -22.86 -18.88 -11.68
N TYR A 363 -23.47 -18.43 -12.76
CA TYR A 363 -23.85 -19.29 -13.88
C TYR A 363 -23.11 -18.82 -15.14
N LYS A 364 -22.38 -19.75 -15.76
CA LYS A 364 -21.62 -19.49 -16.99
C LYS A 364 -22.46 -19.89 -18.20
N PHE A 365 -22.75 -18.92 -19.05
CA PHE A 365 -23.41 -19.14 -20.33
C PHE A 365 -22.64 -18.43 -21.45
N GLY A 366 -22.64 -19.02 -22.65
CA GLY A 366 -21.93 -18.46 -23.82
C GLY A 366 -20.40 -18.57 -23.78
N GLY A 367 -19.76 -18.15 -24.87
CA GLY A 367 -18.31 -18.22 -25.08
C GLY A 367 -17.65 -16.82 -25.13
N TYR A 368 -17.95 -15.95 -24.18
CA TYR A 368 -17.38 -14.59 -24.12
C TYR A 368 -15.87 -14.62 -23.89
N LYS A 369 -15.12 -13.92 -24.76
CA LYS A 369 -13.68 -13.62 -24.55
C LYS A 369 -13.55 -12.22 -23.99
N GLU A 370 -13.03 -12.10 -22.79
CA GLU A 370 -12.77 -10.82 -22.13
C GLU A 370 -11.73 -10.00 -22.92
N LYS A 371 -12.05 -8.73 -23.20
CA LYS A 371 -11.10 -7.81 -23.79
C LYS A 371 -10.34 -7.09 -22.68
N ASN A 372 -9.02 -7.19 -22.71
CA ASN A 372 -8.17 -6.39 -21.82
C ASN A 372 -8.27 -4.90 -22.18
N VAL A 373 -8.81 -4.12 -21.27
CA VAL A 373 -8.83 -2.65 -21.37
C VAL A 373 -7.77 -2.11 -20.42
N LYS A 374 -6.88 -1.23 -20.94
CA LYS A 374 -5.89 -0.54 -20.11
C LYS A 374 -6.63 0.32 -19.07
N ALA A 375 -6.33 0.10 -17.78
CA ALA A 375 -6.87 0.93 -16.71
C ALA A 375 -6.27 2.35 -16.77
N VAL A 376 -7.10 3.34 -16.43
CA VAL A 376 -6.65 4.73 -16.28
C VAL A 376 -5.80 4.83 -15.00
N ASP A 377 -4.64 5.48 -15.08
CA ASP A 377 -3.80 5.76 -13.91
C ASP A 377 -4.46 6.83 -13.01
N THR A 378 -4.97 6.40 -11.87
CA THR A 378 -5.62 7.24 -10.85
C THR A 378 -4.75 7.43 -9.60
N SER A 379 -3.48 7.03 -9.63
CA SER A 379 -2.60 6.94 -8.45
C SER A 379 -2.43 8.24 -7.65
N ARG A 380 -2.67 9.40 -8.27
CA ARG A 380 -2.54 10.72 -7.60
C ARG A 380 -3.87 11.46 -7.38
N MET A 381 -4.99 10.81 -7.65
CA MET A 381 -6.31 11.47 -7.55
C MET A 381 -6.82 11.60 -6.11
N GLY A 382 -6.19 10.92 -5.13
CA GLY A 382 -6.69 10.82 -3.76
C GLY A 382 -8.00 9.99 -3.70
N HIS A 383 -8.25 9.29 -2.60
CA HIS A 383 -9.48 8.55 -2.35
C HIS A 383 -10.19 9.11 -1.15
#